data_d53e8703a7353a1f9af13ade18d4bc0b
#
_entry.id   d53e8703a7353a1f9af13ade18d4bc0b
#
_cell.length_a   1.000
_cell.length_b   1.000
_cell.length_c   1.000
_cell.angle_alpha   90.00
_cell.angle_beta   90.00
_cell.angle_gamma   90.00
#
_symmetry.space_group_name_H-M   'P 1'
#
loop_
_entity.id
_entity.type
_entity.pdbx_description
1 polymer ?
#
loop_
_entity_poly.entity_id
_entity_poly.type
_entity_poly.pdbx_seq_one_letter_code
_entity_poly.pdbx_strand_id
1 'polypeptide(L)'
;MPIQDDIDDAAKQMADLVDKATAELIQDLYNIGNNTQDINQLTNTLLSLDIEGTLKAKLVNATKIYADAHRQILESTIGFADLDSNFLTSNAILDEQLFDNAIIANISGHIRNEVVRGVAAGVSVQAIISTVSGSSISNSQMQTLVTTTLNDYSRSVTNEMMKIAPANTKYVYIGPADEKTRPECLKYIRAGKLTRSQIISKFGEKVLNKGGGFNCRHKWEIASNAGTEFYEIDEAKKL
;
A
#
# COMPACT_ATOMS: atom_id res chain seq x y z
N MET A 1 -7.55 -13.77 -10.10
CA MET A 1 -7.88 -12.52 -10.87
C MET A 1 -6.56 -11.86 -11.26
N PRO A 2 -6.27 -11.64 -12.55
CA PRO A 2 -4.97 -11.15 -12.99
C PRO A 2 -4.48 -9.91 -12.22
N ILE A 3 -5.35 -8.92 -12.01
CA ILE A 3 -4.99 -7.68 -11.29
C ILE A 3 -4.56 -7.92 -9.83
N GLN A 4 -5.15 -8.88 -9.12
CA GLN A 4 -4.76 -9.12 -7.72
C GLN A 4 -3.37 -9.75 -7.65
N ASP A 5 -3.06 -10.65 -8.57
CA ASP A 5 -1.73 -11.26 -8.66
C ASP A 5 -0.68 -10.19 -9.00
N ASP A 6 -1.00 -9.26 -9.93
CA ASP A 6 -0.12 -8.14 -10.27
C ASP A 6 0.10 -7.18 -9.09
N ILE A 7 -0.94 -6.90 -8.30
CA ILE A 7 -0.85 -6.09 -7.08
C ILE A 7 0.04 -6.78 -6.03
N ASP A 8 -0.16 -8.08 -5.82
CA ASP A 8 0.58 -8.84 -4.82
C ASP A 8 2.06 -8.98 -5.22
N ASP A 9 2.35 -9.15 -6.52
CA ASP A 9 3.71 -9.18 -7.06
C ASP A 9 4.40 -7.81 -6.96
N ALA A 10 3.71 -6.72 -7.29
CA ALA A 10 4.24 -5.37 -7.12
C ALA A 10 4.55 -5.07 -5.65
N ALA A 11 3.64 -5.43 -4.73
CA ALA A 11 3.82 -5.23 -3.30
C ALA A 11 5.02 -6.02 -2.76
N LYS A 12 5.22 -7.25 -3.22
CA LYS A 12 6.39 -8.07 -2.85
C LYS A 12 7.69 -7.46 -3.35
N GLN A 13 7.75 -7.11 -4.64
CA GLN A 13 8.95 -6.48 -5.22
C GLN A 13 9.31 -5.16 -4.53
N MET A 14 8.32 -4.33 -4.22
CA MET A 14 8.55 -3.08 -3.48
C MET A 14 9.08 -3.34 -2.08
N ALA A 15 8.50 -4.30 -1.36
CA ALA A 15 8.95 -4.64 -0.02
C ALA A 15 10.42 -5.12 -0.02
N ASP A 16 10.80 -5.97 -0.97
CA ASP A 16 12.17 -6.45 -1.13
C ASP A 16 13.16 -5.30 -1.44
N LEU A 17 12.74 -4.33 -2.28
CA LEU A 17 13.56 -3.15 -2.57
C LEU A 17 13.70 -2.21 -1.36
N VAL A 18 12.64 -2.02 -0.58
CA VAL A 18 12.68 -1.21 0.64
C VAL A 18 13.58 -1.86 1.70
N ASP A 19 13.47 -3.17 1.89
CA ASP A 19 14.35 -3.93 2.80
C ASP A 19 15.82 -3.78 2.40
N LYS A 20 16.10 -3.96 1.10
CA LYS A 20 17.48 -3.80 0.57
C LYS A 20 17.99 -2.38 0.76
N ALA A 21 17.23 -1.36 0.41
CA ALA A 21 17.60 0.04 0.56
C ALA A 21 17.86 0.41 2.03
N THR A 22 17.02 -0.11 2.93
CA THR A 22 17.16 0.09 4.38
C THR A 22 18.41 -0.59 4.90
N ALA A 23 18.70 -1.83 4.49
CA ALA A 23 19.90 -2.55 4.89
C ALA A 23 21.18 -1.85 4.41
N GLU A 24 21.18 -1.35 3.16
CA GLU A 24 22.31 -0.57 2.63
C GLU A 24 22.50 0.74 3.40
N LEU A 25 21.44 1.46 3.73
CA LEU A 25 21.52 2.67 4.54
C LEU A 25 22.08 2.37 5.94
N ILE A 26 21.64 1.30 6.59
CA ILE A 26 22.15 0.86 7.89
C ILE A 26 23.64 0.52 7.79
N GLN A 27 24.08 -0.12 6.72
CA GLN A 27 25.49 -0.41 6.49
C GLN A 27 26.31 0.88 6.31
N ASP A 28 25.76 1.89 5.61
CA ASP A 28 26.39 3.21 5.47
C ASP A 28 26.54 3.89 6.84
N LEU A 29 25.49 3.83 7.68
CA LEU A 29 25.53 4.34 9.07
C LEU A 29 26.55 3.59 9.93
N TYR A 30 26.65 2.26 9.78
CA TYR A 30 27.63 1.44 10.46
C TYR A 30 29.07 1.84 10.09
N ASN A 31 29.33 2.07 8.81
CA ASN A 31 30.64 2.51 8.32
C ASN A 31 31.02 3.89 8.88
N ILE A 32 30.06 4.81 8.95
CA ILE A 32 30.25 6.12 9.59
C ILE A 32 30.59 5.93 11.08
N GLY A 33 29.83 5.11 11.79
CA GLY A 33 30.03 4.86 13.21
C GLY A 33 31.38 4.22 13.54
N ASN A 34 31.83 3.27 12.74
CA ASN A 34 33.14 2.62 12.94
C ASN A 34 34.31 3.55 12.70
N ASN A 35 34.16 4.59 11.89
CA ASN A 35 35.19 5.57 11.60
C ASN A 35 35.15 6.78 12.56
N THR A 36 34.23 6.79 13.53
CA THR A 36 34.02 7.91 14.45
C THR A 36 34.19 7.43 15.89
N GLN A 37 35.20 7.91 16.59
CA GLN A 37 35.47 7.52 17.99
C GLN A 37 34.75 8.44 19.00
N ASP A 38 34.35 9.64 18.58
CA ASP A 38 33.64 10.63 19.41
C ASP A 38 32.13 10.57 19.16
N ILE A 39 31.37 10.33 20.23
CA ILE A 39 29.89 10.26 20.17
C ILE A 39 29.24 11.58 19.75
N ASN A 40 29.85 12.73 20.09
CA ASN A 40 29.32 14.03 19.66
C ASN A 40 29.53 14.25 18.15
N GLN A 41 30.67 13.87 17.63
CA GLN A 41 30.95 13.92 16.21
C GLN A 41 30.02 12.98 15.45
N LEU A 42 29.82 11.75 15.94
CA LEU A 42 28.85 10.82 15.37
C LEU A 42 27.43 11.41 15.34
N THR A 43 26.99 11.94 16.49
CA THR A 43 25.66 12.53 16.62
C THR A 43 25.45 13.64 15.59
N ASN A 44 26.40 14.58 15.49
CA ASN A 44 26.32 15.66 14.54
C ASN A 44 26.30 15.16 13.09
N THR A 45 27.12 14.15 12.76
CA THR A 45 27.14 13.54 11.45
C THR A 45 25.79 12.88 11.13
N LEU A 46 25.27 12.05 12.02
CA LEU A 46 24.00 11.36 11.80
C LEU A 46 22.80 12.30 11.71
N LEU A 47 22.76 13.38 12.50
CA LEU A 47 21.70 14.39 12.46
C LEU A 47 21.79 15.29 11.21
N SER A 48 22.98 15.45 10.64
CA SER A 48 23.20 16.22 9.40
C SER A 48 22.99 15.40 8.12
N LEU A 49 22.86 14.07 8.22
CA LEU A 49 22.61 13.22 7.05
C LEU A 49 21.22 13.49 6.46
N ASP A 50 21.17 13.64 5.17
CA ASP A 50 19.93 13.61 4.40
C ASP A 50 19.47 12.16 4.18
N ILE A 51 18.94 11.55 5.27
CA ILE A 51 18.44 10.17 5.26
C ILE A 51 17.29 10.02 4.26
N GLU A 52 16.40 11.02 4.17
CA GLU A 52 15.25 10.99 3.27
C GLU A 52 15.69 11.02 1.81
N GLY A 53 16.57 11.96 1.44
CA GLY A 53 17.12 12.05 0.08
C GLY A 53 17.90 10.79 -0.30
N THR A 54 18.66 10.22 0.63
CA THR A 54 19.39 8.96 0.42
C THR A 54 18.42 7.79 0.17
N LEU A 55 17.36 7.67 0.97
CA LEU A 55 16.33 6.65 0.76
C LEU A 55 15.59 6.85 -0.56
N LYS A 56 15.20 8.08 -0.90
CA LYS A 56 14.58 8.40 -2.20
C LYS A 56 15.45 7.96 -3.37
N ALA A 57 16.74 8.25 -3.32
CA ALA A 57 17.67 7.85 -4.37
C ALA A 57 17.78 6.32 -4.50
N LYS A 58 17.81 5.59 -3.37
CA LYS A 58 17.86 4.13 -3.36
C LYS A 58 16.54 3.48 -3.79
N LEU A 59 15.41 4.15 -3.62
CA LEU A 59 14.06 3.63 -3.86
C LEU A 59 13.45 4.02 -5.21
N VAL A 60 14.21 4.62 -6.12
CA VAL A 60 13.73 5.02 -7.47
C VAL A 60 13.06 3.86 -8.20
N ASN A 61 13.60 2.64 -8.11
CA ASN A 61 13.00 1.47 -8.75
C ASN A 61 11.69 1.05 -8.06
N ALA A 62 11.57 1.19 -6.75
CA ALA A 62 10.33 0.90 -6.04
C ALA A 62 9.23 1.89 -6.43
N THR A 63 9.54 3.18 -6.54
CA THR A 63 8.60 4.20 -7.04
C THR A 63 8.12 3.87 -8.45
N LYS A 64 9.01 3.41 -9.32
CA LYS A 64 8.66 3.00 -10.69
C LYS A 64 7.71 1.81 -10.71
N ILE A 65 7.98 0.76 -9.92
CA ILE A 65 7.10 -0.42 -9.80
C ILE A 65 5.71 0.02 -9.33
N TYR A 66 5.64 0.92 -8.37
CA TYR A 66 4.39 1.45 -7.84
C TYR A 66 3.59 2.22 -8.90
N ALA A 67 4.25 3.10 -9.64
CA ALA A 67 3.64 3.85 -10.75
C ALA A 67 3.16 2.92 -11.89
N ASP A 68 3.95 1.89 -12.22
CA ASP A 68 3.56 0.89 -13.22
C ASP A 68 2.34 0.07 -12.77
N ALA A 69 2.26 -0.33 -11.50
CA ALA A 69 1.10 -1.00 -10.94
C ALA A 69 -0.18 -0.13 -11.02
N HIS A 70 -0.08 1.17 -10.70
CA HIS A 70 -1.18 2.10 -10.86
C HIS A 70 -1.65 2.22 -12.30
N ARG A 71 -0.72 2.33 -13.24
CA ARG A 71 -1.04 2.37 -14.67
C ARG A 71 -1.75 1.10 -15.11
N GLN A 72 -1.27 -0.07 -14.71
CA GLN A 72 -1.91 -1.36 -15.04
C GLN A 72 -3.34 -1.45 -14.47
N ILE A 73 -3.55 -0.97 -13.25
CA ILE A 73 -4.89 -0.91 -12.64
C ILE A 73 -5.83 -0.03 -13.49
N LEU A 74 -5.37 1.14 -13.93
CA LEU A 74 -6.14 2.03 -14.79
C LEU A 74 -6.47 1.36 -16.14
N GLU A 75 -5.45 0.87 -16.84
CA GLU A 75 -5.59 0.25 -18.17
C GLU A 75 -6.50 -0.98 -18.15
N SER A 76 -6.53 -1.71 -17.05
CA SER A 76 -7.40 -2.87 -16.87
C SER A 76 -8.85 -2.52 -16.52
N THR A 77 -9.12 -1.25 -16.15
CA THR A 77 -10.46 -0.79 -15.83
C THR A 77 -11.20 -0.40 -17.10
N ILE A 78 -12.34 -1.04 -17.37
CA ILE A 78 -13.16 -0.76 -18.55
C ILE A 78 -13.62 0.70 -18.51
N GLY A 79 -13.40 1.42 -19.61
CA GLY A 79 -13.80 2.82 -19.75
C GLY A 79 -12.88 3.81 -19.02
N PHE A 80 -11.66 3.41 -18.62
CA PHE A 80 -10.73 4.32 -17.94
C PHE A 80 -10.43 5.61 -18.75
N ALA A 81 -10.54 5.56 -20.07
CA ALA A 81 -10.36 6.73 -20.94
C ALA A 81 -11.42 7.85 -20.70
N ASP A 82 -12.55 7.50 -20.08
CA ASP A 82 -13.62 8.44 -19.73
C ASP A 82 -13.43 9.06 -18.33
N LEU A 83 -12.36 8.69 -17.62
CA LEU A 83 -12.06 9.26 -16.30
C LEU A 83 -11.60 10.70 -16.40
N ASP A 84 -12.07 11.52 -15.44
CA ASP A 84 -11.66 12.91 -15.32
C ASP A 84 -10.14 13.03 -15.12
N SER A 85 -9.51 13.90 -15.91
CA SER A 85 -8.08 14.20 -15.80
C SER A 85 -7.69 14.72 -14.40
N ASN A 86 -8.59 15.43 -13.71
CA ASN A 86 -8.37 15.88 -12.34
C ASN A 86 -8.31 14.71 -11.36
N PHE A 87 -9.14 13.68 -11.55
CA PHE A 87 -9.07 12.46 -10.76
C PHE A 87 -7.73 11.76 -10.92
N LEU A 88 -7.25 11.60 -12.16
CA LEU A 88 -5.97 10.98 -12.45
C LEU A 88 -4.80 11.75 -11.84
N THR A 89 -4.80 13.08 -11.97
CA THR A 89 -3.77 13.96 -11.39
C THR A 89 -3.78 13.90 -9.87
N SER A 90 -4.96 13.96 -9.24
CA SER A 90 -5.08 13.90 -7.78
C SER A 90 -4.59 12.56 -7.21
N ASN A 91 -4.87 11.46 -7.90
CA ASN A 91 -4.36 10.16 -7.47
C ASN A 91 -2.84 10.04 -7.62
N ALA A 92 -2.25 10.57 -8.70
CA ALA A 92 -0.79 10.59 -8.84
C ALA A 92 -0.11 11.36 -7.69
N ILE A 93 -0.67 12.51 -7.28
CA ILE A 93 -0.18 13.29 -6.13
C ILE A 93 -0.33 12.50 -4.82
N LEU A 94 -1.47 11.82 -4.62
CA LEU A 94 -1.70 11.00 -3.43
C LEU A 94 -0.72 9.83 -3.35
N ASP A 95 -0.36 9.25 -4.49
CA ASP A 95 0.59 8.15 -4.58
C ASP A 95 2.01 8.57 -4.19
N GLU A 96 2.47 9.72 -4.69
CA GLU A 96 3.74 10.29 -4.30
C GLU A 96 3.78 10.62 -2.81
N GLN A 97 2.71 11.23 -2.28
CA GLN A 97 2.59 11.53 -0.85
C GLN A 97 2.56 10.26 0.02
N LEU A 98 1.91 9.19 -0.46
CA LEU A 98 1.91 7.94 0.28
C LEU A 98 3.31 7.35 0.35
N PHE A 99 4.03 7.30 -0.78
CA PHE A 99 5.39 6.77 -0.81
C PHE A 99 6.32 7.57 0.08
N ASP A 100 6.28 8.90 -0.03
CA ASP A 100 7.12 9.79 0.76
C ASP A 100 6.77 9.77 2.24
N ASN A 101 5.50 9.90 2.59
CA ASN A 101 5.07 10.06 3.98
C ASN A 101 4.92 8.70 4.71
N ALA A 102 4.41 7.67 4.03
CA ALA A 102 4.17 6.39 4.69
C ALA A 102 5.41 5.48 4.71
N ILE A 103 6.32 5.61 3.77
CA ILE A 103 7.50 4.74 3.67
C ILE A 103 8.75 5.50 4.08
N ILE A 104 9.13 6.53 3.34
CA ILE A 104 10.40 7.24 3.53
C ILE A 104 10.44 7.97 4.88
N ALA A 105 9.40 8.74 5.21
CA ALA A 105 9.36 9.49 6.46
C ALA A 105 9.28 8.57 7.70
N ASN A 106 8.59 7.42 7.61
CA ASN A 106 8.58 6.46 8.71
C ASN A 106 9.95 5.82 8.94
N ILE A 107 10.64 5.39 7.88
CA ILE A 107 11.98 4.79 7.99
C ILE A 107 12.97 5.83 8.52
N SER A 108 13.01 7.02 7.93
CA SER A 108 13.93 8.08 8.35
C SER A 108 13.66 8.57 9.77
N GLY A 109 12.38 8.75 10.11
CA GLY A 109 11.95 9.16 11.46
C GLY A 109 12.33 8.12 12.51
N HIS A 110 12.16 6.83 12.20
CA HIS A 110 12.56 5.74 13.08
C HIS A 110 14.07 5.76 13.32
N ILE A 111 14.88 5.81 12.26
CA ILE A 111 16.35 5.86 12.36
C ILE A 111 16.78 7.06 13.22
N ARG A 112 16.26 8.26 12.94
CA ARG A 112 16.58 9.47 13.72
C ARG A 112 16.22 9.32 15.19
N ASN A 113 15.03 8.80 15.50
CA ASN A 113 14.57 8.61 16.87
C ASN A 113 15.46 7.63 17.64
N GLU A 114 15.84 6.51 17.05
CA GLU A 114 16.71 5.53 17.71
C GLU A 114 18.13 6.07 17.94
N VAL A 115 18.65 6.85 16.98
CA VAL A 115 19.93 7.56 17.16
C VAL A 115 19.85 8.54 18.33
N VAL A 116 18.84 9.41 18.37
CA VAL A 116 18.66 10.40 19.45
C VAL A 116 18.50 9.72 20.80
N ARG A 117 17.69 8.66 20.90
CA ARG A 117 17.49 7.88 22.12
C ARG A 117 18.76 7.20 22.61
N GLY A 118 19.50 6.58 21.71
CA GLY A 118 20.76 5.90 22.03
C GLY A 118 21.83 6.87 22.53
N VAL A 119 21.96 8.03 21.88
CA VAL A 119 22.87 9.10 22.32
C VAL A 119 22.46 9.63 23.70
N ALA A 120 21.17 9.93 23.93
CA ALA A 120 20.67 10.40 25.21
C ALA A 120 20.88 9.37 26.35
N ALA A 121 20.81 8.08 26.03
CA ALA A 121 21.08 6.99 26.98
C ALA A 121 22.57 6.69 27.18
N GLY A 122 23.47 7.35 26.45
CA GLY A 122 24.92 7.12 26.52
C GLY A 122 25.38 5.73 26.09
N VAL A 123 24.59 5.06 25.21
CA VAL A 123 24.96 3.73 24.69
C VAL A 123 26.00 3.83 23.58
N SER A 124 26.73 2.74 23.32
CA SER A 124 27.73 2.72 22.28
C SER A 124 27.15 2.88 20.88
N VAL A 125 27.95 3.36 19.95
CA VAL A 125 27.57 3.49 18.52
C VAL A 125 27.07 2.16 17.96
N GLN A 126 27.74 1.06 18.26
CA GLN A 126 27.35 -0.28 17.80
C GLN A 126 25.99 -0.70 18.35
N ALA A 127 25.70 -0.34 19.62
CA ALA A 127 24.38 -0.61 20.22
C ALA A 127 23.26 0.20 19.54
N ILE A 128 23.50 1.47 19.21
CA ILE A 128 22.55 2.31 18.46
C ILE A 128 22.26 1.68 17.09
N ILE A 129 23.29 1.34 16.34
CA ILE A 129 23.15 0.75 14.99
C ILE A 129 22.45 -0.60 15.07
N SER A 130 22.76 -1.44 16.07
CA SER A 130 22.09 -2.72 16.28
C SER A 130 20.57 -2.53 16.54
N THR A 131 20.21 -1.50 17.33
CA THR A 131 18.80 -1.18 17.61
C THR A 131 18.08 -0.69 16.34
N VAL A 132 18.71 0.19 15.56
CA VAL A 132 18.18 0.65 14.27
C VAL A 132 17.95 -0.53 13.32
N SER A 133 18.91 -1.48 13.25
CA SER A 133 18.80 -2.66 12.38
C SER A 133 17.69 -3.62 12.78
N GLY A 134 17.41 -3.76 14.08
CA GLY A 134 16.42 -4.69 14.61
C GLY A 134 14.97 -4.21 14.55
N SER A 135 14.76 -2.94 14.22
CA SER A 135 13.45 -2.27 14.36
C SER A 135 12.90 -1.69 13.04
N SER A 136 13.50 -2.04 11.90
CA SER A 136 12.97 -1.66 10.59
C SER A 136 11.55 -2.21 10.36
N ILE A 137 10.76 -1.50 9.52
CA ILE A 137 9.46 -2.00 9.07
C ILE A 137 9.69 -3.38 8.45
N SER A 138 8.99 -4.40 8.94
CA SER A 138 9.15 -5.75 8.39
C SER A 138 8.65 -5.82 6.94
N ASN A 139 9.25 -6.69 6.14
CA ASN A 139 8.84 -6.96 4.76
C ASN A 139 7.32 -7.25 4.66
N SER A 140 6.76 -8.03 5.59
CA SER A 140 5.32 -8.33 5.63
C SER A 140 4.44 -7.10 5.91
N GLN A 141 4.90 -6.18 6.76
CA GLN A 141 4.18 -4.92 7.01
C GLN A 141 4.22 -4.02 5.77
N MET A 142 5.37 -3.96 5.08
CA MET A 142 5.53 -3.22 3.84
C MET A 142 4.63 -3.79 2.74
N GLN A 143 4.65 -5.10 2.51
CA GLN A 143 3.76 -5.76 1.56
C GLN A 143 2.29 -5.43 1.87
N THR A 144 1.89 -5.54 3.13
CA THR A 144 0.52 -5.24 3.56
C THR A 144 0.14 -3.79 3.29
N LEU A 145 1.04 -2.83 3.53
CA LEU A 145 0.82 -1.41 3.26
C LEU A 145 0.61 -1.16 1.76
N VAL A 146 1.53 -1.65 0.93
CA VAL A 146 1.47 -1.47 -0.53
C VAL A 146 0.23 -2.16 -1.12
N THR A 147 -0.04 -3.41 -0.75
CA THR A 147 -1.24 -4.14 -1.20
C THR A 147 -2.52 -3.38 -0.81
N THR A 148 -2.60 -2.87 0.42
CA THR A 148 -3.77 -2.09 0.88
C THR A 148 -3.98 -0.86 0.01
N THR A 149 -2.92 -0.12 -0.29
CA THR A 149 -2.99 1.12 -1.04
C THR A 149 -3.36 0.88 -2.50
N LEU A 150 -2.73 -0.09 -3.16
CA LEU A 150 -3.06 -0.44 -4.55
C LEU A 150 -4.50 -0.96 -4.66
N ASN A 151 -4.98 -1.72 -3.68
CA ASN A 151 -6.39 -2.13 -3.64
C ASN A 151 -7.35 -0.97 -3.39
N ASP A 152 -6.99 0.00 -2.53
CA ASP A 152 -7.78 1.21 -2.31
C ASP A 152 -7.83 2.06 -3.58
N TYR A 153 -6.72 2.18 -4.29
CA TYR A 153 -6.66 2.84 -5.58
C TYR A 153 -7.57 2.16 -6.62
N SER A 154 -7.45 0.85 -6.79
CA SER A 154 -8.31 0.09 -7.71
C SER A 154 -9.80 0.29 -7.42
N ARG A 155 -10.18 0.31 -6.14
CA ARG A 155 -11.57 0.60 -5.73
C ARG A 155 -11.98 2.03 -6.04
N SER A 156 -11.10 2.99 -5.86
CA SER A 156 -11.36 4.40 -6.15
C SER A 156 -11.61 4.62 -7.65
N VAL A 157 -10.78 4.02 -8.51
CA VAL A 157 -10.98 4.02 -9.97
C VAL A 157 -12.35 3.42 -10.33
N THR A 158 -12.66 2.25 -9.77
CA THR A 158 -13.96 1.61 -10.00
C THR A 158 -15.13 2.50 -9.54
N ASN A 159 -15.02 3.17 -8.38
CA ASN A 159 -16.05 4.06 -7.88
C ASN A 159 -16.27 5.29 -8.79
N GLU A 160 -15.19 5.87 -9.36
CA GLU A 160 -15.33 6.94 -10.35
C GLU A 160 -16.05 6.43 -11.61
N MET A 161 -15.70 5.26 -12.10
CA MET A 161 -16.42 4.62 -13.21
C MET A 161 -17.92 4.39 -12.89
N MET A 162 -18.24 4.01 -11.65
CA MET A 162 -19.62 3.86 -11.20
C MET A 162 -20.43 5.17 -11.22
N LYS A 163 -19.78 6.33 -11.10
CA LYS A 163 -20.47 7.64 -11.13
C LYS A 163 -20.92 8.01 -12.54
N ILE A 164 -20.14 7.65 -13.56
CA ILE A 164 -20.43 7.96 -14.96
C ILE A 164 -21.24 6.85 -15.66
N ALA A 165 -21.30 5.66 -15.09
CA ALA A 165 -22.06 4.54 -15.64
C ALA A 165 -23.58 4.78 -15.55
N PRO A 166 -24.40 4.17 -16.46
CA PRO A 166 -25.85 4.24 -16.37
C PRO A 166 -26.37 3.84 -14.98
N ALA A 167 -27.36 4.60 -14.46
CA ALA A 167 -27.85 4.43 -13.08
C ALA A 167 -28.40 3.02 -12.75
N ASN A 168 -28.80 2.27 -13.77
CA ASN A 168 -29.31 0.89 -13.65
C ASN A 168 -28.21 -0.17 -13.76
N THR A 169 -26.95 0.23 -13.96
CA THR A 169 -25.81 -0.70 -13.98
C THR A 169 -25.71 -1.46 -12.67
N LYS A 170 -25.57 -2.78 -12.76
CA LYS A 170 -25.46 -3.67 -11.61
C LYS A 170 -24.00 -4.03 -11.36
N TYR A 171 -23.64 -4.07 -10.09
CA TYR A 171 -22.31 -4.44 -9.59
C TYR A 171 -22.43 -5.58 -8.60
N VAL A 172 -21.38 -6.37 -8.51
CA VAL A 172 -21.21 -7.47 -7.55
C VAL A 172 -19.92 -7.27 -6.79
N TYR A 173 -19.91 -7.67 -5.54
CA TYR A 173 -18.70 -7.63 -4.72
C TYR A 173 -17.95 -8.92 -4.91
N ILE A 174 -16.73 -8.85 -5.47
CA ILE A 174 -15.92 -9.99 -5.81
C ILE A 174 -14.57 -9.96 -5.08
N GLY A 175 -13.99 -11.12 -4.90
CA GLY A 175 -12.68 -11.34 -4.29
C GLY A 175 -12.59 -12.76 -3.72
N PRO A 176 -11.42 -13.19 -3.22
CA PRO A 176 -11.26 -14.52 -2.69
C PRO A 176 -12.18 -14.76 -1.48
N ALA A 177 -12.88 -15.89 -1.47
CA ALA A 177 -13.69 -16.35 -0.33
C ALA A 177 -12.92 -17.44 0.40
N ASP A 178 -12.00 -17.03 1.28
CA ASP A 178 -11.11 -17.90 2.04
C ASP A 178 -11.22 -17.62 3.55
N GLU A 179 -10.43 -18.35 4.35
CA GLU A 179 -10.38 -18.20 5.82
C GLU A 179 -10.02 -16.78 6.29
N LYS A 180 -9.35 -15.98 5.43
CA LYS A 180 -8.99 -14.60 5.72
C LYS A 180 -10.09 -13.62 5.35
N THR A 181 -11.20 -14.09 4.78
CA THR A 181 -12.32 -13.25 4.35
C THR A 181 -13.13 -12.78 5.55
N ARG A 182 -13.19 -11.48 5.75
CA ARG A 182 -13.89 -10.88 6.88
C ARG A 182 -15.43 -11.05 6.77
N PRO A 183 -16.13 -11.08 7.91
CA PRO A 183 -17.60 -11.14 7.93
C PRO A 183 -18.27 -10.02 7.11
N GLU A 184 -17.69 -8.80 7.14
CA GLU A 184 -18.17 -7.67 6.34
C GLU A 184 -18.06 -7.95 4.84
N CYS A 185 -16.93 -8.51 4.38
CA CYS A 185 -16.75 -8.87 2.98
C CYS A 185 -17.74 -9.96 2.56
N LEU A 186 -17.95 -10.98 3.39
CA LEU A 186 -18.97 -12.02 3.14
C LEU A 186 -20.37 -11.41 3.05
N LYS A 187 -20.70 -10.42 3.89
CA LYS A 187 -21.97 -9.70 3.82
C LYS A 187 -22.17 -8.99 2.47
N TYR A 188 -21.09 -8.38 1.93
CA TYR A 188 -21.15 -7.69 0.65
C TYR A 188 -21.24 -8.70 -0.51
N ILE A 189 -20.49 -9.80 -0.48
CA ILE A 189 -20.58 -10.88 -1.46
C ILE A 189 -21.99 -11.45 -1.53
N ARG A 190 -22.60 -11.76 -0.37
CA ARG A 190 -23.97 -12.30 -0.27
C ARG A 190 -25.06 -11.31 -0.70
N ALA A 191 -24.76 -10.03 -0.81
CA ALA A 191 -25.74 -9.03 -1.22
C ALA A 191 -26.14 -9.14 -2.70
N GLY A 192 -25.35 -9.83 -3.52
CA GLY A 192 -25.63 -10.08 -4.93
C GLY A 192 -25.49 -8.83 -5.79
N LYS A 193 -26.29 -8.75 -6.84
CA LYS A 193 -26.24 -7.67 -7.85
C LYS A 193 -26.96 -6.42 -7.36
N LEU A 194 -26.23 -5.33 -7.14
CA LEU A 194 -26.75 -4.06 -6.66
C LEU A 194 -26.36 -2.90 -7.60
N THR A 195 -27.20 -1.87 -7.71
CA THR A 195 -26.79 -0.60 -8.33
C THR A 195 -25.91 0.19 -7.35
N ARG A 196 -25.17 1.20 -7.85
CA ARG A 196 -24.38 2.09 -6.99
C ARG A 196 -25.22 2.72 -5.87
N SER A 197 -26.43 3.21 -6.19
CA SER A 197 -27.33 3.79 -5.18
C SER A 197 -27.78 2.79 -4.13
N GLN A 198 -28.05 1.53 -4.52
CA GLN A 198 -28.40 0.46 -3.58
C GLN A 198 -27.21 0.08 -2.67
N ILE A 199 -25.98 0.06 -3.20
CA ILE A 199 -24.76 -0.18 -2.41
C ILE A 199 -24.63 0.90 -1.35
N ILE A 200 -24.72 2.17 -1.75
CA ILE A 200 -24.59 3.31 -0.82
C ILE A 200 -25.69 3.28 0.24
N SER A 201 -26.94 3.06 -0.16
CA SER A 201 -28.06 2.99 0.78
C SER A 201 -27.93 1.86 1.80
N LYS A 202 -27.38 0.70 1.39
CA LYS A 202 -27.32 -0.50 2.22
C LYS A 202 -26.07 -0.56 3.10
N PHE A 203 -24.93 -0.04 2.62
CA PHE A 203 -23.62 -0.23 3.24
C PHE A 203 -22.86 1.07 3.51
N GLY A 204 -23.35 2.20 3.01
CA GLY A 204 -22.68 3.49 3.06
C GLY A 204 -21.66 3.67 1.92
N GLU A 205 -21.34 4.93 1.61
CA GLU A 205 -20.46 5.26 0.48
C GLU A 205 -19.00 4.77 0.67
N LYS A 206 -18.53 4.71 1.92
CA LYS A 206 -17.16 4.30 2.23
C LYS A 206 -16.79 2.91 1.70
N VAL A 207 -17.78 2.00 1.55
CA VAL A 207 -17.52 0.64 1.05
C VAL A 207 -17.01 0.62 -0.39
N LEU A 208 -17.34 1.65 -1.18
CA LEU A 208 -16.92 1.77 -2.57
C LEU A 208 -15.39 1.96 -2.69
N ASN A 209 -14.78 2.69 -1.76
CA ASN A 209 -13.35 2.99 -1.79
C ASN A 209 -12.53 2.13 -0.81
N LYS A 210 -13.11 1.76 0.34
CA LYS A 210 -12.37 1.05 1.41
C LYS A 210 -12.70 -0.44 1.50
N GLY A 211 -13.69 -0.91 0.74
CA GLY A 211 -14.14 -2.30 0.80
C GLY A 211 -14.45 -2.72 2.23
N GLY A 212 -13.93 -3.87 2.67
CA GLY A 212 -14.01 -4.37 4.04
C GLY A 212 -12.94 -3.81 4.99
N GLY A 213 -12.23 -2.73 4.61
CA GLY A 213 -11.20 -2.06 5.42
C GLY A 213 -9.76 -2.45 5.05
N PHE A 214 -8.84 -2.21 5.99
CA PHE A 214 -7.41 -2.42 5.79
C PHE A 214 -7.08 -3.84 5.26
N ASN A 215 -6.19 -3.93 4.26
CA ASN A 215 -5.80 -5.18 3.59
C ASN A 215 -7.00 -5.98 3.02
N CYS A 216 -8.03 -5.28 2.52
CA CYS A 216 -9.16 -5.92 1.85
C CYS A 216 -8.82 -6.23 0.40
N ARG A 217 -8.99 -7.50 -0.01
CA ARG A 217 -8.71 -8.01 -1.37
C ARG A 217 -9.95 -8.01 -2.28
N HIS A 218 -11.06 -7.44 -1.82
CA HIS A 218 -12.34 -7.45 -2.54
C HIS A 218 -12.66 -6.07 -3.12
N LYS A 219 -13.41 -6.06 -4.23
CA LYS A 219 -13.90 -4.85 -4.90
C LYS A 219 -15.28 -5.06 -5.53
N TRP A 220 -15.94 -3.98 -5.89
CA TRP A 220 -17.15 -4.02 -6.70
C TRP A 220 -16.78 -4.06 -8.18
N GLU A 221 -17.40 -4.95 -8.95
CA GLU A 221 -17.24 -5.02 -10.42
C GLU A 221 -18.59 -5.07 -11.11
N ILE A 222 -18.62 -4.66 -12.42
CA ILE A 222 -19.82 -4.73 -13.25
C ILE A 222 -20.25 -6.21 -13.36
N ALA A 223 -21.52 -6.48 -13.06
CA ALA A 223 -22.05 -7.83 -12.99
C ALA A 223 -21.99 -8.63 -14.31
N SER A 224 -21.87 -7.96 -15.46
CA SER A 224 -21.70 -8.60 -16.77
C SER A 224 -20.25 -9.05 -17.03
N ASN A 225 -19.29 -8.45 -16.34
CA ASN A 225 -17.84 -8.70 -16.50
C ASN A 225 -17.29 -9.60 -15.39
N ALA A 226 -18.01 -9.73 -14.29
CA ALA A 226 -17.71 -10.75 -13.30
C ALA A 226 -17.90 -12.09 -14.02
N GLY A 227 -16.79 -12.67 -14.47
CA GLY A 227 -16.77 -13.95 -15.19
C GLY A 227 -17.52 -15.03 -14.41
N THR A 228 -17.62 -16.20 -14.98
CA THR A 228 -18.26 -17.40 -14.39
C THR A 228 -17.60 -17.88 -13.07
N GLU A 229 -16.57 -17.20 -12.59
CA GLU A 229 -16.01 -17.29 -11.23
C GLU A 229 -16.87 -16.62 -10.15
N PHE A 230 -18.14 -16.42 -10.39
CA PHE A 230 -19.09 -16.34 -9.31
C PHE A 230 -18.96 -17.65 -8.55
N TYR A 231 -18.26 -17.60 -7.43
CA TYR A 231 -18.38 -18.63 -6.42
C TYR A 231 -19.86 -18.93 -6.27
N GLU A 232 -20.25 -20.15 -6.58
CA GLU A 232 -21.62 -20.55 -6.40
C GLU A 232 -21.97 -20.14 -4.99
N ILE A 233 -23.00 -19.28 -4.89
CA ILE A 233 -23.46 -18.70 -3.61
C ILE A 233 -23.69 -19.77 -2.55
N ASP A 234 -23.79 -21.02 -2.96
CA ASP A 234 -23.95 -22.20 -2.12
C ASP A 234 -22.68 -22.61 -1.35
N GLU A 235 -21.45 -22.33 -1.83
CA GLU A 235 -20.25 -22.56 -1.02
C GLU A 235 -20.00 -21.43 -0.01
N ALA A 236 -20.28 -20.17 -0.37
CA ALA A 236 -20.24 -19.05 0.57
C ALA A 236 -21.31 -19.12 1.68
N LYS A 237 -22.31 -19.98 1.55
CA LYS A 237 -23.34 -20.25 2.59
C LYS A 237 -22.89 -21.31 3.60
N LYS A 238 -21.82 -22.07 3.30
CA LYS A 238 -21.30 -23.13 4.18
C LYS A 238 -20.19 -22.67 5.12
N LEU A 239 -19.68 -21.44 4.95
CA LEU A 239 -18.76 -20.74 5.86
C LEU A 239 -19.56 -19.80 6.78
#